data_6b51e6542552227922260e37bf6c1cd3
#
_entry.id   6b51e6542552227922260e37bf6c1cd3
#
_cell.length_a   1.000
_cell.length_b   1.000
_cell.length_c   1.000
_cell.angle_alpha   90.00
_cell.angle_beta   90.00
_cell.angle_gamma   90.00
#
_symmetry.space_group_name_H-M   'P 1'
#
loop_
_entity.id
_entity.type
_entity.pdbx_description
1 polymer ?
#
loop_
_entity_poly.entity_id
_entity_poly.type
_entity_poly.pdbx_seq_one_letter_code
_entity_poly.pdbx_strand_id
1 'polypeptide(L)'
;QTSATGPKTAALPAAQAGDYLLHNFQFASGETLPELRLHYTTFGTPQRDAAGRVINAVLILHGTGGDGQQFLRPQFSEVLLAPGGLLDAARYYIVLPDNIGHGHSSKPSDGLHAHFPQYAYTDMVAAQYRLLTEGLHINHLRLILGTSMGCMHAFMWGESHAEFADALMPLACLPVQIAGRNRIWRRMIIDAIRNDPAWLGGEYHAPPLGGLRTAADLLMIAGSAPALWQA
;
A
#
# COMPACT_ATOMS: atom_id res chain seq x y z
N GLN A 1 -0.94 46.62 15.37
CA GLN A 1 -0.53 45.43 14.64
C GLN A 1 -0.65 44.21 15.57
N THR A 2 -1.79 43.55 15.56
CA THR A 2 -2.03 42.27 16.25
C THR A 2 -1.56 41.18 15.32
N SER A 3 -0.40 40.58 15.64
CA SER A 3 0.09 39.38 14.99
C SER A 3 -0.86 38.23 15.30
N ALA A 4 -1.65 37.81 14.31
CA ALA A 4 -2.44 36.58 14.39
C ALA A 4 -1.46 35.40 14.33
N THR A 5 -1.14 34.82 15.48
CA THR A 5 -0.54 33.50 15.55
C THR A 5 -1.58 32.50 15.04
N GLY A 6 -1.43 32.06 13.77
CA GLY A 6 -2.20 30.94 13.23
C GLY A 6 -2.06 29.70 14.13
N PRO A 7 -3.07 28.83 14.15
CA PRO A 7 -3.03 27.64 14.97
C PRO A 7 -1.75 26.84 14.62
N LYS A 8 -0.89 26.58 15.62
CA LYS A 8 0.21 25.62 15.50
C LYS A 8 -0.44 24.29 15.17
N THR A 9 -0.26 23.81 13.95
CA THR A 9 -0.60 22.43 13.59
C THR A 9 0.19 21.52 14.54
N ALA A 10 -0.53 20.86 15.44
CA ALA A 10 0.11 19.93 16.35
C ALA A 10 0.73 18.80 15.49
N ALA A 11 1.98 18.46 15.78
CA ALA A 11 2.70 17.45 15.02
C ALA A 11 2.06 16.07 15.19
N LEU A 12 2.12 15.26 14.15
CA LEU A 12 1.78 13.83 14.24
C LEU A 12 2.62 13.16 15.36
N PRO A 13 2.08 12.13 16.05
CA PRO A 13 2.89 11.28 16.90
C PRO A 13 4.10 10.72 16.13
N ALA A 14 5.15 10.30 16.86
CA ALA A 14 6.31 9.68 16.24
C ALA A 14 5.91 8.41 15.48
N ALA A 15 6.31 8.32 14.22
CA ALA A 15 6.16 7.12 13.41
C ALA A 15 7.07 6.01 13.94
N GLN A 16 6.58 4.78 13.95
CA GLN A 16 7.35 3.58 14.22
C GLN A 16 7.38 2.71 12.96
N ALA A 17 8.55 2.53 12.38
CA ALA A 17 8.75 1.62 11.26
C ALA A 17 9.20 0.25 11.77
N GLY A 18 8.81 -0.80 11.06
CA GLY A 18 9.20 -2.17 11.39
C GLY A 18 9.11 -3.08 10.16
N ASP A 19 9.74 -4.24 10.29
CA ASP A 19 9.67 -5.32 9.31
C ASP A 19 9.07 -6.56 9.99
N TYR A 20 8.13 -7.21 9.31
CA TYR A 20 7.61 -8.50 9.70
C TYR A 20 8.06 -9.56 8.69
N LEU A 21 8.71 -10.61 9.17
CA LEU A 21 9.23 -11.70 8.35
C LEU A 21 8.24 -12.87 8.37
N LEU A 22 7.64 -13.14 7.20
CA LEU A 22 6.80 -14.30 7.00
C LEU A 22 7.67 -15.45 6.49
N HIS A 23 7.87 -16.46 7.33
CA HIS A 23 8.64 -17.64 6.94
C HIS A 23 7.79 -18.62 6.13
N ASN A 24 8.41 -19.23 5.11
CA ASN A 24 7.81 -20.21 4.22
C ASN A 24 6.46 -19.73 3.64
N PHE A 25 6.44 -18.49 3.15
CA PHE A 25 5.22 -17.92 2.59
C PHE A 25 4.86 -18.61 1.28
N GLN A 26 3.72 -19.28 1.25
CA GLN A 26 3.18 -19.95 0.07
C GLN A 26 2.27 -18.99 -0.70
N PHE A 27 2.58 -18.73 -1.95
CA PHE A 27 1.79 -17.93 -2.88
C PHE A 27 0.64 -18.73 -3.49
N ALA A 28 -0.38 -18.04 -3.96
CA ALA A 28 -1.50 -18.66 -4.67
C ALA A 28 -1.06 -19.38 -5.97
N SER A 29 0.08 -19.02 -6.53
CA SER A 29 0.73 -19.73 -7.65
C SER A 29 1.22 -21.13 -7.28
N GLY A 30 1.30 -21.46 -5.98
CA GLY A 30 1.91 -22.70 -5.47
C GLY A 30 3.41 -22.57 -5.15
N GLU A 31 4.05 -21.48 -5.57
CA GLU A 31 5.44 -21.18 -5.26
C GLU A 31 5.61 -20.81 -3.79
N THR A 32 6.79 -20.99 -3.23
CA THR A 32 7.09 -20.66 -1.84
C THR A 32 8.35 -19.81 -1.76
N LEU A 33 8.29 -18.75 -0.95
CA LEU A 33 9.46 -17.96 -0.58
C LEU A 33 9.86 -18.30 0.86
N PRO A 34 11.11 -18.72 1.11
CA PRO A 34 11.56 -19.07 2.47
C PRO A 34 11.36 -17.92 3.48
N GLU A 35 11.57 -16.69 3.02
CA GLU A 35 11.37 -15.48 3.82
C GLU A 35 10.76 -14.38 2.95
N LEU A 36 9.59 -13.89 3.35
CA LEU A 36 8.93 -12.73 2.76
C LEU A 36 8.86 -11.62 3.82
N ARG A 37 9.56 -10.51 3.56
CA ARG A 37 9.53 -9.33 4.42
C ARG A 37 8.37 -8.42 4.03
N LEU A 38 7.55 -8.02 5.00
CA LEU A 38 6.64 -6.89 4.89
C LEU A 38 7.14 -5.75 5.78
N HIS A 39 7.47 -4.64 5.15
CA HIS A 39 7.74 -3.38 5.82
C HIS A 39 6.43 -2.68 6.19
N TYR A 40 6.40 -1.99 7.31
CA TYR A 40 5.24 -1.20 7.73
C TYR A 40 5.65 0.00 8.57
N THR A 41 4.78 0.99 8.60
CA THR A 41 4.87 2.15 9.49
C THR A 41 3.61 2.20 10.34
N THR A 42 3.76 2.50 11.63
CA THR A 42 2.63 2.67 12.54
C THR A 42 2.66 4.00 13.28
N PHE A 43 1.48 4.47 13.70
CA PHE A 43 1.29 5.61 14.61
C PHE A 43 0.37 5.20 15.73
N GLY A 44 0.58 5.77 16.91
CA GLY A 44 -0.23 5.49 18.08
C GLY A 44 0.05 4.12 18.70
N THR A 45 -0.89 3.63 19.50
CA THR A 45 -0.81 2.34 20.18
C THR A 45 -2.16 1.63 20.15
N PRO A 46 -2.15 0.27 20.05
CA PRO A 46 -3.40 -0.48 20.07
C PRO A 46 -4.06 -0.39 21.45
N GLN A 47 -5.35 -0.10 21.45
CA GLN A 47 -6.20 -0.13 22.64
C GLN A 47 -7.08 -1.36 22.60
N ARG A 48 -7.32 -1.99 23.75
CA ARG A 48 -8.10 -3.20 23.86
C ARG A 48 -9.26 -3.00 24.82
N ASP A 49 -10.38 -3.62 24.53
CA ASP A 49 -11.49 -3.75 25.47
C ASP A 49 -11.26 -4.85 26.53
N ALA A 50 -12.23 -5.03 27.42
CA ALA A 50 -12.16 -6.02 28.49
C ALA A 50 -12.09 -7.48 27.98
N ALA A 51 -12.50 -7.74 26.74
CA ALA A 51 -12.40 -9.04 26.08
C ALA A 51 -11.08 -9.23 25.32
N GLY A 52 -10.19 -8.23 25.33
CA GLY A 52 -8.90 -8.25 24.62
C GLY A 52 -9.01 -7.94 23.13
N ARG A 53 -10.17 -7.52 22.63
CA ARG A 53 -10.36 -7.09 21.24
C ARG A 53 -9.73 -5.71 21.05
N VAL A 54 -8.98 -5.55 19.97
CA VAL A 54 -8.46 -4.23 19.58
C VAL A 54 -9.61 -3.37 19.07
N ILE A 55 -9.73 -2.14 19.57
CA ILE A 55 -10.88 -1.27 19.31
C ILE A 55 -10.57 -0.02 18.49
N ASN A 56 -9.29 0.28 18.25
CA ASN A 56 -8.86 1.51 17.61
C ASN A 56 -7.89 1.35 16.44
N ALA A 57 -7.64 0.12 15.96
CA ALA A 57 -6.72 -0.09 14.86
C ALA A 57 -7.36 0.25 13.51
N VAL A 58 -6.58 0.93 12.66
CA VAL A 58 -6.96 1.33 11.30
C VAL A 58 -5.88 0.87 10.34
N LEU A 59 -6.25 0.11 9.33
CA LEU A 59 -5.38 -0.31 8.25
C LEU A 59 -5.56 0.64 7.06
N ILE A 60 -4.48 1.22 6.55
CA ILE A 60 -4.53 2.10 5.38
C ILE A 60 -3.64 1.54 4.28
N LEU A 61 -4.24 1.27 3.11
CA LEU A 61 -3.65 0.53 2.00
C LEU A 61 -3.38 1.44 0.80
N HIS A 62 -2.12 1.47 0.35
CA HIS A 62 -1.65 2.33 -0.73
C HIS A 62 -2.05 1.85 -2.12
N GLY A 63 -1.97 2.77 -3.10
CA GLY A 63 -2.21 2.49 -4.53
C GLY A 63 -1.01 1.91 -5.26
N THR A 64 -1.21 1.51 -6.52
CA THR A 64 -0.15 1.04 -7.42
C THR A 64 0.96 2.08 -7.55
N GLY A 65 2.22 1.65 -7.43
CA GLY A 65 3.40 2.53 -7.52
C GLY A 65 3.67 3.38 -6.28
N GLY A 66 2.86 3.22 -5.22
CA GLY A 66 3.08 3.84 -3.91
C GLY A 66 3.61 2.85 -2.88
N ASP A 67 3.69 3.33 -1.65
CA ASP A 67 4.01 2.58 -0.43
C ASP A 67 3.28 3.23 0.75
N GLY A 68 3.52 2.79 1.97
CA GLY A 68 2.91 3.34 3.17
C GLY A 68 3.18 4.83 3.37
N GLN A 69 4.28 5.37 2.85
CA GLN A 69 4.63 6.79 2.94
C GLN A 69 3.70 7.69 2.11
N GLN A 70 2.92 7.12 1.18
CA GLN A 70 1.93 7.87 0.40
C GLN A 70 1.00 8.69 1.29
N PHE A 71 0.62 8.15 2.46
CA PHE A 71 -0.34 8.76 3.38
C PHE A 71 0.29 9.75 4.36
N LEU A 72 1.62 9.87 4.35
CA LEU A 72 2.35 10.86 5.15
C LEU A 72 2.53 12.20 4.43
N ARG A 73 2.14 12.28 3.17
CA ARG A 73 2.10 13.54 2.43
C ARG A 73 1.07 14.48 3.05
N PRO A 74 1.33 15.80 3.09
CA PRO A 74 0.47 16.78 3.74
C PRO A 74 -1.02 16.67 3.36
N GLN A 75 -1.31 16.36 2.08
CA GLN A 75 -2.69 16.23 1.58
C GLN A 75 -3.51 15.15 2.31
N PHE A 76 -2.86 14.14 2.87
CA PHE A 76 -3.49 13.09 3.67
C PHE A 76 -3.25 13.29 5.15
N SER A 77 -1.99 13.48 5.56
CA SER A 77 -1.62 13.47 6.97
C SER A 77 -2.21 14.66 7.74
N GLU A 78 -2.22 15.86 7.15
CA GLU A 78 -2.76 17.06 7.80
C GLU A 78 -4.28 17.05 7.90
N VAL A 79 -4.97 16.31 7.01
CA VAL A 79 -6.43 16.23 6.96
C VAL A 79 -6.97 15.07 7.77
N LEU A 80 -6.34 13.89 7.66
CA LEU A 80 -6.86 12.67 8.26
C LEU A 80 -6.18 12.33 9.58
N LEU A 81 -4.85 12.41 9.64
CA LEU A 81 -4.05 11.85 10.73
C LEU A 81 -3.66 12.87 11.79
N ALA A 82 -3.71 14.17 11.45
CA ALA A 82 -3.39 15.25 12.39
C ALA A 82 -4.36 15.29 13.57
N PRO A 83 -3.95 15.86 14.72
CA PRO A 83 -4.82 16.03 15.87
C PRO A 83 -6.14 16.70 15.53
N GLY A 84 -7.26 16.08 15.92
CA GLY A 84 -8.62 16.50 15.58
C GLY A 84 -9.10 16.02 14.20
N GLY A 85 -8.26 15.41 13.38
CA GLY A 85 -8.64 14.74 12.12
C GLY A 85 -9.50 13.49 12.35
N LEU A 86 -10.17 13.02 11.30
CA LEU A 86 -11.07 11.86 11.41
C LEU A 86 -10.35 10.58 11.88
N LEU A 87 -9.08 10.43 11.52
CA LEU A 87 -8.22 9.32 11.90
C LEU A 87 -7.04 9.82 12.73
N ASP A 88 -7.30 10.73 13.65
CA ASP A 88 -6.32 11.32 14.57
C ASP A 88 -5.37 10.26 15.13
N ALA A 89 -4.10 10.34 14.75
CA ALA A 89 -3.07 9.36 15.10
C ALA A 89 -2.74 9.32 16.61
N ALA A 90 -3.21 10.28 17.40
CA ALA A 90 -3.14 10.21 18.86
C ALA A 90 -4.26 9.33 19.47
N ARG A 91 -5.32 9.05 18.71
CA ARG A 91 -6.48 8.25 19.14
C ARG A 91 -6.52 6.87 18.52
N TYR A 92 -6.09 6.76 17.27
CA TYR A 92 -6.11 5.52 16.50
C TYR A 92 -4.72 4.91 16.41
N TYR A 93 -4.68 3.59 16.34
CA TYR A 93 -3.49 2.84 15.96
C TYR A 93 -3.49 2.65 14.45
N ILE A 94 -2.75 3.51 13.75
CA ILE A 94 -2.69 3.52 12.28
C ILE A 94 -1.60 2.56 11.83
N VAL A 95 -1.93 1.67 10.88
CA VAL A 95 -1.00 0.72 10.26
C VAL A 95 -0.94 0.98 8.76
N LEU A 96 0.25 1.27 8.27
CA LEU A 96 0.57 1.58 6.87
C LEU A 96 1.58 0.54 6.35
N PRO A 97 1.15 -0.62 5.84
CA PRO A 97 2.07 -1.58 5.27
C PRO A 97 2.51 -1.18 3.87
N ASP A 98 3.75 -1.54 3.53
CA ASP A 98 4.18 -1.65 2.13
C ASP A 98 3.73 -3.02 1.60
N ASN A 99 3.06 -3.05 0.46
CA ASN A 99 2.65 -4.33 -0.11
C ASN A 99 3.83 -5.11 -0.70
N ILE A 100 3.66 -6.43 -0.92
CA ILE A 100 4.61 -7.24 -1.70
C ILE A 100 4.91 -6.52 -3.02
N GLY A 101 6.18 -6.41 -3.38
CA GLY A 101 6.61 -5.72 -4.60
C GLY A 101 6.73 -4.21 -4.50
N HIS A 102 6.50 -3.62 -3.32
CA HIS A 102 6.47 -2.16 -3.11
C HIS A 102 7.35 -1.73 -1.93
N GLY A 103 7.76 -0.47 -1.95
CA GLY A 103 8.48 0.18 -0.86
C GLY A 103 9.69 -0.62 -0.37
N HIS A 104 9.73 -0.88 0.93
CA HIS A 104 10.78 -1.67 1.58
C HIS A 104 10.39 -3.13 1.82
N SER A 105 9.19 -3.57 1.38
CA SER A 105 8.81 -4.98 1.38
C SER A 105 9.57 -5.78 0.32
N SER A 106 9.61 -7.10 0.47
CA SER A 106 10.24 -8.00 -0.52
C SER A 106 9.69 -7.76 -1.92
N LYS A 107 10.58 -7.65 -2.90
CA LYS A 107 10.24 -7.36 -4.31
C LYS A 107 11.23 -8.00 -5.27
N PRO A 108 10.88 -8.20 -6.53
CA PRO A 108 11.76 -8.79 -7.56
C PRO A 108 13.15 -8.16 -7.61
N SER A 109 13.23 -6.82 -7.53
CA SER A 109 14.50 -6.09 -7.62
C SER A 109 15.45 -6.29 -6.43
N ASP A 110 15.03 -6.99 -5.37
CA ASP A 110 15.90 -7.29 -4.22
C ASP A 110 16.87 -8.46 -4.48
N GLY A 111 16.96 -8.94 -5.72
CA GLY A 111 17.94 -9.94 -6.15
C GLY A 111 17.35 -11.19 -6.81
N LEU A 112 16.07 -11.50 -6.61
CA LEU A 112 15.42 -12.64 -7.28
C LEU A 112 14.97 -12.32 -8.70
N HIS A 113 14.83 -11.06 -9.07
CA HIS A 113 14.50 -10.62 -10.43
C HIS A 113 13.31 -11.40 -11.02
N ALA A 114 13.50 -12.07 -12.18
CA ALA A 114 12.47 -12.87 -12.82
C ALA A 114 12.11 -14.16 -12.06
N HIS A 115 12.93 -14.55 -11.08
CA HIS A 115 12.71 -15.74 -10.24
C HIS A 115 11.90 -15.43 -8.97
N PHE A 116 11.49 -14.17 -8.76
CA PHE A 116 10.58 -13.84 -7.67
C PHE A 116 9.23 -14.52 -7.93
N PRO A 117 8.61 -15.18 -6.92
CA PRO A 117 7.34 -15.86 -7.09
C PRO A 117 6.27 -14.98 -7.71
N GLN A 118 5.42 -15.58 -8.56
CA GLN A 118 4.27 -14.86 -9.09
C GLN A 118 3.26 -14.60 -7.97
N TYR A 119 2.89 -13.34 -7.80
CA TYR A 119 1.98 -12.93 -6.75
C TYR A 119 0.80 -12.11 -7.29
N ALA A 120 -0.29 -12.19 -6.57
CA ALA A 120 -1.54 -11.50 -6.87
C ALA A 120 -2.03 -10.72 -5.64
N TYR A 121 -3.16 -10.04 -5.77
CA TYR A 121 -3.77 -9.31 -4.66
C TYR A 121 -4.17 -10.22 -3.49
N THR A 122 -4.55 -11.47 -3.77
CA THR A 122 -4.83 -12.47 -2.73
C THR A 122 -3.62 -12.71 -1.83
N ASP A 123 -2.42 -12.78 -2.42
CA ASP A 123 -1.18 -12.96 -1.67
C ASP A 123 -0.85 -11.72 -0.83
N MET A 124 -1.09 -10.53 -1.39
CA MET A 124 -0.89 -9.27 -0.66
C MET A 124 -1.82 -9.18 0.55
N VAL A 125 -3.12 -9.51 0.39
CA VAL A 125 -4.10 -9.51 1.47
C VAL A 125 -3.76 -10.57 2.52
N ALA A 126 -3.36 -11.78 2.11
CA ALA A 126 -2.92 -12.83 3.02
C ALA A 126 -1.70 -12.41 3.85
N ALA A 127 -0.72 -11.75 3.22
CA ALA A 127 0.46 -11.25 3.91
C ALA A 127 0.12 -10.11 4.88
N GLN A 128 -0.77 -9.19 4.48
CA GLN A 128 -1.30 -8.13 5.36
C GLN A 128 -2.03 -8.71 6.58
N TYR A 129 -2.85 -9.74 6.37
CA TYR A 129 -3.58 -10.41 7.46
C TYR A 129 -2.61 -11.03 8.47
N ARG A 130 -1.58 -11.71 8.01
CA ARG A 130 -0.55 -12.31 8.87
C ARG A 130 0.28 -11.24 9.59
N LEU A 131 0.65 -10.13 8.92
CA LEU A 131 1.29 -9.00 9.58
C LEU A 131 0.44 -8.50 10.75
N LEU A 132 -0.87 -8.29 10.54
CA LEU A 132 -1.74 -7.79 11.58
C LEU A 132 -1.90 -8.79 12.74
N THR A 133 -2.19 -10.04 12.44
CA THR A 133 -2.54 -11.06 13.44
C THR A 133 -1.33 -11.62 14.17
N GLU A 134 -0.29 -11.99 13.43
CA GLU A 134 0.90 -12.65 13.96
C GLU A 134 1.98 -11.63 14.38
N GLY A 135 2.21 -10.58 13.55
CA GLY A 135 3.26 -9.59 13.77
C GLY A 135 2.87 -8.50 14.75
N LEU A 136 1.69 -7.92 14.60
CA LEU A 136 1.21 -6.80 15.41
C LEU A 136 0.18 -7.20 16.48
N HIS A 137 -0.22 -8.47 16.51
CA HIS A 137 -1.20 -9.02 17.45
C HIS A 137 -2.55 -8.26 17.43
N ILE A 138 -2.94 -7.76 16.25
CA ILE A 138 -4.22 -7.12 16.03
C ILE A 138 -5.24 -8.19 15.67
N ASN A 139 -6.30 -8.28 16.43
CA ASN A 139 -7.38 -9.23 16.22
C ASN A 139 -8.67 -8.59 15.71
N HIS A 140 -8.67 -7.27 15.51
CA HIS A 140 -9.79 -6.54 14.94
C HIS A 140 -9.37 -5.15 14.48
N LEU A 141 -10.04 -4.65 13.42
CA LEU A 141 -9.85 -3.33 12.86
C LEU A 141 -11.11 -2.47 13.00
N ARG A 142 -10.93 -1.21 13.36
CA ARG A 142 -12.01 -0.23 13.31
C ARG A 142 -12.36 0.15 11.87
N LEU A 143 -11.34 0.20 10.99
CA LEU A 143 -11.50 0.63 9.60
C LEU A 143 -10.39 0.04 8.74
N ILE A 144 -10.74 -0.35 7.52
CA ILE A 144 -9.80 -0.54 6.42
C ILE A 144 -10.06 0.56 5.38
N LEU A 145 -9.10 1.45 5.19
CA LEU A 145 -9.10 2.46 4.15
C LEU A 145 -8.13 2.07 3.05
N GLY A 146 -8.55 2.12 1.81
CA GLY A 146 -7.66 1.80 0.69
C GLY A 146 -7.88 2.69 -0.52
N THR A 147 -6.80 3.06 -1.20
CA THR A 147 -6.86 3.87 -2.43
C THR A 147 -6.41 3.06 -3.63
N SER A 148 -7.14 3.13 -4.77
CA SER A 148 -6.81 2.46 -6.02
C SER A 148 -6.56 0.94 -5.83
N MET A 149 -5.34 0.43 -5.93
CA MET A 149 -4.99 -0.95 -5.62
C MET A 149 -5.40 -1.32 -4.18
N GLY A 150 -5.08 -0.48 -3.20
CA GLY A 150 -5.48 -0.69 -1.80
C GLY A 150 -7.00 -0.69 -1.60
N CYS A 151 -7.75 0.04 -2.44
CA CYS A 151 -9.21 -0.03 -2.48
C CYS A 151 -9.70 -1.43 -2.89
N MET A 152 -9.06 -2.04 -3.90
CA MET A 152 -9.40 -3.41 -4.32
C MET A 152 -9.06 -4.42 -3.22
N HIS A 153 -7.94 -4.21 -2.52
CA HIS A 153 -7.61 -5.01 -1.33
C HIS A 153 -8.65 -4.85 -0.21
N ALA A 154 -9.17 -3.63 0.03
CA ALA A 154 -10.21 -3.42 1.04
C ALA A 154 -11.48 -4.22 0.74
N PHE A 155 -11.91 -4.32 -0.53
CA PHE A 155 -13.00 -5.21 -0.91
C PHE A 155 -12.67 -6.67 -0.67
N MET A 156 -11.46 -7.13 -1.03
CA MET A 156 -11.02 -8.50 -0.80
C MET A 156 -10.93 -8.85 0.70
N TRP A 157 -10.54 -7.89 1.54
CA TRP A 157 -10.62 -8.04 2.99
C TRP A 157 -12.07 -8.28 3.46
N GLY A 158 -13.02 -7.52 2.93
CA GLY A 158 -14.45 -7.71 3.24
C GLY A 158 -14.99 -9.05 2.82
N GLU A 159 -14.49 -9.63 1.72
CA GLU A 159 -14.88 -10.96 1.26
C GLU A 159 -14.23 -12.09 2.06
N SER A 160 -12.93 -11.98 2.35
CA SER A 160 -12.16 -13.07 2.97
C SER A 160 -12.14 -13.02 4.50
N HIS A 161 -12.34 -11.85 5.09
CA HIS A 161 -12.23 -11.59 6.53
C HIS A 161 -13.34 -10.64 7.02
N ALA A 162 -14.59 -10.92 6.67
CA ALA A 162 -15.75 -10.03 6.89
C ALA A 162 -15.89 -9.53 8.34
N GLU A 163 -15.62 -10.39 9.32
CA GLU A 163 -15.78 -10.07 10.75
C GLU A 163 -14.54 -9.37 11.36
N PHE A 164 -13.48 -9.16 10.54
CA PHE A 164 -12.22 -8.61 11.07
C PHE A 164 -12.23 -7.09 11.17
N ALA A 165 -13.13 -6.39 10.46
CA ALA A 165 -13.22 -4.94 10.46
C ALA A 165 -14.66 -4.44 10.63
N ASP A 166 -14.83 -3.34 11.38
CA ASP A 166 -16.14 -2.70 11.53
C ASP A 166 -16.59 -1.99 10.25
N ALA A 167 -15.66 -1.47 9.45
CA ALA A 167 -15.98 -0.70 8.25
C ALA A 167 -14.88 -0.79 7.18
N LEU A 168 -15.30 -0.65 5.93
CA LEU A 168 -14.42 -0.51 4.77
C LEU A 168 -14.62 0.88 4.14
N MET A 169 -13.52 1.53 3.76
CA MET A 169 -13.53 2.80 3.02
C MET A 169 -12.72 2.64 1.72
N PRO A 170 -13.32 1.99 0.70
CA PRO A 170 -12.68 1.79 -0.59
C PRO A 170 -12.77 3.07 -1.44
N LEU A 171 -11.63 3.63 -1.85
CA LEU A 171 -11.53 4.87 -2.61
C LEU A 171 -10.87 4.67 -3.97
N ALA A 172 -11.48 5.22 -5.02
CA ALA A 172 -10.93 5.29 -6.38
C ALA A 172 -10.68 3.91 -7.04
N CYS A 173 -11.59 2.96 -6.88
CA CYS A 173 -11.62 1.70 -7.62
C CYS A 173 -13.03 1.16 -7.81
N LEU A 174 -13.14 0.01 -8.45
CA LEU A 174 -14.34 -0.81 -8.53
C LEU A 174 -14.03 -2.23 -8.04
N PRO A 175 -15.01 -2.96 -7.44
CA PRO A 175 -14.83 -4.34 -6.99
C PRO A 175 -14.93 -5.33 -8.15
N VAL A 176 -14.17 -5.07 -9.22
CA VAL A 176 -14.16 -5.88 -10.45
C VAL A 176 -12.73 -5.95 -10.99
N GLN A 177 -12.48 -6.96 -11.82
CA GLN A 177 -11.21 -7.10 -12.49
C GLN A 177 -10.85 -5.85 -13.31
N ILE A 178 -9.60 -5.41 -13.27
CA ILE A 178 -9.08 -4.31 -14.08
C ILE A 178 -9.29 -4.63 -15.57
N ALA A 179 -10.03 -3.76 -16.26
CA ALA A 179 -10.40 -3.92 -17.65
C ALA A 179 -10.28 -2.60 -18.44
N GLY A 180 -10.65 -2.63 -19.72
CA GLY A 180 -10.69 -1.46 -20.59
C GLY A 180 -9.35 -0.75 -20.71
N ARG A 181 -9.38 0.58 -20.76
CA ARG A 181 -8.17 1.42 -20.94
C ARG A 181 -7.12 1.18 -19.87
N ASN A 182 -7.53 0.97 -18.62
CA ASN A 182 -6.59 0.73 -17.53
C ASN A 182 -5.75 -0.54 -17.77
N ARG A 183 -6.39 -1.62 -18.25
CA ARG A 183 -5.68 -2.85 -18.62
C ARG A 183 -4.75 -2.63 -19.82
N ILE A 184 -5.18 -1.84 -20.82
CA ILE A 184 -4.38 -1.52 -22.00
C ILE A 184 -3.10 -0.76 -21.59
N TRP A 185 -3.23 0.31 -20.80
CA TRP A 185 -2.07 1.06 -20.32
C TRP A 185 -1.08 0.22 -19.53
N ARG A 186 -1.58 -0.63 -18.62
CA ARG A 186 -0.73 -1.55 -17.86
C ARG A 186 0.04 -2.51 -18.78
N ARG A 187 -0.61 -3.01 -19.81
CA ARG A 187 0.04 -3.85 -20.81
C ARG A 187 1.10 -3.08 -21.59
N MET A 188 0.80 -1.87 -22.03
CA MET A 188 1.77 -1.01 -22.74
C MET A 188 3.01 -0.70 -21.87
N ILE A 189 2.83 -0.41 -20.60
CA ILE A 189 3.92 -0.18 -19.64
C ILE A 189 4.79 -1.44 -19.51
N ILE A 190 4.18 -2.59 -19.33
CA ILE A 190 4.89 -3.87 -19.21
C ILE A 190 5.67 -4.17 -20.49
N ASP A 191 5.06 -3.99 -21.65
CA ASP A 191 5.68 -4.26 -22.94
C ASP A 191 6.83 -3.29 -23.23
N ALA A 192 6.67 -2.01 -22.88
CA ALA A 192 7.74 -1.01 -23.04
C ALA A 192 9.00 -1.41 -22.23
N ILE A 193 8.83 -1.88 -21.00
CA ILE A 193 9.95 -2.31 -20.14
C ILE A 193 10.53 -3.63 -20.67
N ARG A 194 9.70 -4.61 -21.01
CA ARG A 194 10.13 -5.95 -21.44
C ARG A 194 10.83 -5.95 -22.81
N ASN A 195 10.47 -5.02 -23.69
CA ASN A 195 11.08 -4.87 -25.01
C ASN A 195 12.37 -4.03 -24.98
N ASP A 196 12.73 -3.42 -23.86
CA ASP A 196 14.01 -2.74 -23.71
C ASP A 196 15.14 -3.78 -23.72
N PRO A 197 16.18 -3.63 -24.57
CA PRO A 197 17.31 -4.57 -24.61
C PRO A 197 18.00 -4.76 -23.26
N ALA A 198 18.00 -3.74 -22.39
CA ALA A 198 18.61 -3.82 -21.06
C ALA A 198 17.78 -4.64 -20.07
N TRP A 199 16.54 -5.01 -20.40
CA TRP A 199 15.68 -5.83 -19.54
C TRP A 199 16.21 -7.27 -19.36
N LEU A 200 16.84 -7.85 -20.40
CA LEU A 200 17.45 -9.19 -20.37
C LEU A 200 16.55 -10.30 -19.83
N GLY A 201 15.24 -10.26 -20.18
CA GLY A 201 14.28 -11.26 -19.68
C GLY A 201 13.93 -11.13 -18.18
N GLY A 202 14.32 -10.03 -17.55
CA GLY A 202 14.17 -9.78 -16.12
C GLY A 202 15.48 -9.87 -15.33
N GLU A 203 16.57 -10.32 -15.95
CA GLU A 203 17.90 -10.44 -15.34
C GLU A 203 18.78 -9.20 -15.63
N TYR A 204 18.19 -8.04 -15.56
CA TYR A 204 18.84 -6.76 -15.83
C TYR A 204 19.96 -6.46 -14.80
N HIS A 205 21.09 -5.97 -15.29
CA HIS A 205 22.22 -5.50 -14.47
C HIS A 205 22.17 -3.98 -14.23
N ALA A 206 21.44 -3.28 -15.09
CA ALA A 206 21.16 -1.85 -14.96
C ALA A 206 19.70 -1.58 -15.37
N PRO A 207 19.06 -0.54 -14.82
CA PRO A 207 17.67 -0.24 -15.16
C PRO A 207 17.46 -0.10 -16.68
N PRO A 208 16.40 -0.69 -17.26
CA PRO A 208 16.02 -0.56 -18.66
C PRO A 208 15.44 0.85 -18.93
N LEU A 209 16.29 1.86 -18.99
CA LEU A 209 15.91 3.27 -18.98
C LEU A 209 15.01 3.70 -20.14
N GLY A 210 15.17 3.10 -21.32
CA GLY A 210 14.32 3.38 -22.48
C GLY A 210 12.87 2.97 -22.21
N GLY A 211 12.69 1.72 -21.74
CA GLY A 211 11.39 1.17 -21.36
C GLY A 211 10.77 1.91 -20.18
N LEU A 212 11.57 2.25 -19.16
CA LEU A 212 11.11 3.00 -17.99
C LEU A 212 10.65 4.42 -18.35
N ARG A 213 11.33 5.09 -19.29
CA ARG A 213 10.92 6.42 -19.78
C ARG A 213 9.54 6.34 -20.44
N THR A 214 9.36 5.41 -21.38
CA THR A 214 8.06 5.18 -22.02
C THR A 214 6.96 4.82 -21.01
N ALA A 215 7.29 4.02 -20.01
CA ALA A 215 6.36 3.68 -18.91
C ALA A 215 5.95 4.92 -18.11
N ALA A 216 6.91 5.81 -17.80
CA ALA A 216 6.65 7.07 -17.10
C ALA A 216 5.76 8.01 -17.91
N ASP A 217 6.01 8.15 -19.22
CA ASP A 217 5.18 8.95 -20.13
C ASP A 217 3.72 8.45 -20.17
N LEU A 218 3.53 7.13 -20.25
CA LEU A 218 2.20 6.52 -20.20
C LEU A 218 1.49 6.75 -18.86
N LEU A 219 2.22 6.65 -17.74
CA LEU A 219 1.68 6.94 -16.41
C LEU A 219 1.29 8.41 -16.26
N MET A 220 2.08 9.31 -16.83
CA MET A 220 1.77 10.74 -16.85
C MET A 220 0.46 11.02 -17.60
N ILE A 221 0.27 10.43 -18.77
CA ILE A 221 -0.97 10.56 -19.56
C ILE A 221 -2.16 9.99 -18.78
N ALA A 222 -1.98 8.80 -18.16
CA ALA A 222 -3.05 8.12 -17.44
C ALA A 222 -3.44 8.82 -16.13
N GLY A 223 -2.49 9.46 -15.46
CA GLY A 223 -2.65 10.05 -14.13
C GLY A 223 -2.89 11.56 -14.10
N SER A 224 -3.01 12.22 -15.26
CA SER A 224 -3.15 13.67 -15.35
C SER A 224 -4.41 14.09 -16.12
N ALA A 225 -4.89 15.30 -15.85
CA ALA A 225 -5.96 15.92 -16.64
C ALA A 225 -5.34 16.70 -17.81
N PRO A 226 -5.86 16.56 -19.05
CA PRO A 226 -5.33 17.27 -20.21
C PRO A 226 -5.24 18.78 -20.03
N ALA A 227 -6.17 19.38 -19.30
CA ALA A 227 -6.19 20.82 -19.02
C ALA A 227 -4.96 21.31 -18.23
N LEU A 228 -4.31 20.46 -17.44
CA LEU A 228 -3.11 20.81 -16.69
C LEU A 228 -1.87 20.99 -17.61
N TRP A 229 -1.92 20.48 -18.82
CA TRP A 229 -0.82 20.55 -19.78
C TRP A 229 -0.96 21.69 -20.80
N GLN A 230 -2.06 22.45 -20.69
CA GLN A 230 -2.37 23.59 -21.56
C GLN A 230 -2.07 24.94 -20.91
N ALA A 231 -1.60 24.94 -19.67
CA ALA A 231 -1.31 26.14 -18.89
C ALA A 231 0.15 26.59 -18.97
#